data_52e3183dac95b82fdad1f450816d6ffa
#
_entry.id   52e3183dac95b82fdad1f450816d6ffa
#
_cell.length_a   1.000
_cell.length_b   1.000
_cell.length_c   1.000
_cell.angle_alpha   90.00
_cell.angle_beta   90.00
_cell.angle_gamma   90.00
#
_symmetry.space_group_name_H-M   'P 1'
#
loop_
_entity.id
_entity.type
_entity.pdbx_description
1 polymer ?
#
loop_
_entity_poly.entity_id
_entity_poly.type
_entity_poly.pdbx_seq_one_letter_code
_entity_poly.pdbx_strand_id
1 'polypeptide(L)'
;KYLLQIIMENSGFFKRIFSLVYDSLLILGIIFSLTLLLVFLNGGAPENGGIIDLLQLFVTIFSGPIFYSYFWLVNDGQTVGMQAWKIKLISEEKLTIRICLLRCAFSTFSFLFFGLGYLYIFFNEEKKSLADLATKTRIAKIN
;
A
#
# COMPACT_ATOMS: atom_id res chain seq x y z
N LYS A 1 -24.34 2.07 -7.93
CA LYS A 1 -22.96 1.81 -7.50
C LYS A 1 -22.37 2.98 -6.71
N TYR A 2 -22.47 4.23 -7.21
CA TYR A 2 -21.98 5.43 -6.52
C TYR A 2 -22.72 5.74 -5.22
N LEU A 3 -24.05 5.56 -5.16
CA LEU A 3 -24.86 5.78 -3.96
C LEU A 3 -24.51 4.80 -2.85
N LEU A 4 -24.25 3.53 -3.15
CA LEU A 4 -23.80 2.54 -2.19
C LEU A 4 -22.40 2.87 -1.65
N GLN A 5 -21.53 3.47 -2.46
CA GLN A 5 -20.21 3.90 -2.02
C GLN A 5 -20.27 5.07 -1.02
N ILE A 6 -21.26 5.97 -1.15
CA ILE A 6 -21.44 7.12 -0.25
C ILE A 6 -21.89 6.66 1.15
N ILE A 7 -22.65 5.57 1.25
CA ILE A 7 -23.24 5.06 2.50
C ILE A 7 -22.25 4.22 3.32
N MET A 8 -21.13 3.76 2.71
CA MET A 8 -20.15 2.95 3.41
C MET A 8 -19.39 3.76 4.47
N GLU A 9 -19.40 3.25 5.71
CA GLU A 9 -18.60 3.83 6.80
C GLU A 9 -17.10 3.75 6.52
N ASN A 10 -16.36 4.79 6.89
CA ASN A 10 -14.91 4.75 6.84
C ASN A 10 -14.34 3.73 7.81
N SER A 11 -13.31 3.02 7.40
CA SER A 11 -12.65 2.02 8.24
C SER A 11 -11.85 2.68 9.35
N GLY A 12 -11.87 2.06 10.54
CA GLY A 12 -11.06 2.49 11.68
C GLY A 12 -9.56 2.21 11.48
N PHE A 13 -8.75 2.81 12.34
CA PHE A 13 -7.30 2.71 12.34
C PHE A 13 -6.80 1.24 12.40
N PHE A 14 -7.31 0.44 13.33
CA PHE A 14 -6.84 -0.93 13.56
C PHE A 14 -7.00 -1.83 12.33
N LYS A 15 -8.13 -1.78 11.64
CA LYS A 15 -8.34 -2.56 10.42
C LYS A 15 -7.35 -2.19 9.31
N ARG A 16 -7.00 -0.91 9.21
CA ARG A 16 -6.01 -0.42 8.24
C ARG A 16 -4.62 -0.93 8.59
N ILE A 17 -4.21 -0.86 9.88
CA ILE A 17 -2.90 -1.34 10.31
C ILE A 17 -2.75 -2.85 10.13
N PHE A 18 -3.74 -3.64 10.53
CA PHE A 18 -3.67 -5.09 10.35
C PHE A 18 -3.64 -5.49 8.87
N SER A 19 -4.39 -4.79 8.02
CA SER A 19 -4.31 -4.97 6.58
C SER A 19 -2.91 -4.66 6.05
N LEU A 20 -2.29 -3.55 6.48
CA LEU A 20 -0.93 -3.17 6.11
C LEU A 20 0.11 -4.20 6.57
N VAL A 21 -0.02 -4.72 7.79
CA VAL A 21 0.87 -5.78 8.30
C VAL A 21 0.78 -7.02 7.43
N TYR A 22 -0.43 -7.45 7.08
CA TYR A 22 -0.65 -8.60 6.21
C TYR A 22 -0.02 -8.40 4.81
N ASP A 23 -0.30 -7.27 4.19
CA ASP A 23 0.27 -6.92 2.88
C ASP A 23 1.80 -6.78 2.94
N SER A 24 2.35 -6.24 4.03
CA SER A 24 3.80 -6.13 4.25
C SER A 24 4.49 -7.50 4.29
N LEU A 25 3.88 -8.49 4.91
CA LEU A 25 4.40 -9.86 4.92
C LEU A 25 4.44 -10.46 3.52
N LEU A 26 3.42 -10.20 2.70
CA LEU A 26 3.40 -10.64 1.29
C LEU A 26 4.49 -9.94 0.48
N ILE A 27 4.64 -8.63 0.63
CA ILE A 27 5.67 -7.83 -0.06
C ILE A 27 7.07 -8.32 0.35
N LEU A 28 7.31 -8.56 1.64
CA LEU A 28 8.57 -9.14 2.11
C LEU A 28 8.84 -10.50 1.48
N GLY A 29 7.83 -11.35 1.35
CA GLY A 29 7.95 -12.64 0.66
C GLY A 29 8.35 -12.47 -0.81
N ILE A 30 7.77 -11.50 -1.52
CA ILE A 30 8.12 -11.17 -2.90
C ILE A 30 9.55 -10.67 -2.98
N ILE A 31 9.94 -9.70 -2.14
CA ILE A 31 11.31 -9.17 -2.11
C ILE A 31 12.31 -10.30 -1.85
N PHE A 32 12.05 -11.15 -0.86
CA PHE A 32 12.92 -12.27 -0.54
C PHE A 32 13.07 -13.24 -1.70
N SER A 33 11.98 -13.61 -2.37
CA SER A 33 11.99 -14.50 -3.53
C SER A 33 12.77 -13.93 -4.70
N LEU A 34 12.58 -12.63 -5.01
CA LEU A 34 13.32 -11.95 -6.07
C LEU A 34 14.80 -11.79 -5.70
N THR A 35 15.12 -11.52 -4.44
CA THR A 35 16.51 -11.46 -3.96
C THR A 35 17.22 -12.82 -4.13
N LEU A 36 16.58 -13.91 -3.74
CA LEU A 36 17.13 -15.24 -3.94
C LEU A 36 17.37 -15.54 -5.43
N LEU A 37 16.43 -15.14 -6.28
CA LEU A 37 16.59 -15.30 -7.72
C LEU A 37 17.81 -14.52 -8.25
N LEU A 38 17.97 -13.25 -7.83
CA LEU A 38 19.13 -12.44 -8.23
C LEU A 38 20.45 -13.05 -7.77
N VAL A 39 20.52 -13.51 -6.53
CA VAL A 39 21.73 -14.19 -5.99
C VAL A 39 22.03 -15.48 -6.76
N PHE A 40 21.01 -16.27 -7.06
CA PHE A 40 21.17 -17.51 -7.85
C PHE A 40 21.69 -17.24 -9.26
N LEU A 41 21.13 -16.25 -9.96
CA LEU A 41 21.54 -15.87 -11.31
C LEU A 41 22.96 -15.29 -11.34
N ASN A 42 23.39 -14.63 -10.25
CA ASN A 42 24.74 -14.09 -10.09
C ASN A 42 25.79 -15.17 -9.75
N GLY A 43 25.37 -16.39 -9.45
CA GLY A 43 26.27 -17.46 -9.02
C GLY A 43 26.79 -17.34 -7.58
N GLY A 44 26.17 -16.51 -6.74
CA GLY A 44 26.52 -16.26 -5.35
C GLY A 44 26.16 -14.85 -4.87
N ALA A 45 26.50 -14.58 -3.61
CA ALA A 45 26.31 -13.23 -3.07
C ALA A 45 27.08 -12.19 -3.88
N PRO A 46 26.48 -11.05 -4.26
CA PRO A 46 27.14 -10.02 -5.05
C PRO A 46 28.27 -9.35 -4.27
N GLU A 47 29.30 -8.91 -4.99
CA GLU A 47 30.29 -8.01 -4.42
C GLU A 47 29.66 -6.61 -4.24
N ASN A 48 30.02 -5.94 -3.15
CA ASN A 48 29.45 -4.62 -2.83
C ASN A 48 29.66 -3.59 -3.94
N GLY A 49 28.62 -2.83 -4.26
CA GLY A 49 28.66 -1.74 -5.24
C GLY A 49 28.45 -2.15 -6.70
N GLY A 50 28.05 -3.42 -6.95
CA GLY A 50 27.77 -3.91 -8.30
C GLY A 50 26.37 -3.57 -8.83
N ILE A 51 26.12 -3.94 -10.09
CA ILE A 51 24.81 -3.77 -10.73
C ILE A 51 23.71 -4.55 -10.00
N ILE A 52 24.06 -5.65 -9.36
CA ILE A 52 23.13 -6.48 -8.59
C ILE A 52 22.63 -5.75 -7.35
N ASP A 53 23.49 -4.99 -6.66
CA ASP A 53 23.09 -4.16 -5.53
C ASP A 53 22.10 -3.08 -5.96
N LEU A 54 22.33 -2.48 -7.13
CA LEU A 54 21.41 -1.50 -7.70
C LEU A 54 20.05 -2.15 -8.04
N LEU A 55 20.05 -3.32 -8.66
CA LEU A 55 18.82 -4.08 -8.94
C LEU A 55 18.09 -4.46 -7.65
N GLN A 56 18.83 -4.87 -6.61
CA GLN A 56 18.26 -5.19 -5.30
C GLN A 56 17.61 -3.96 -4.66
N LEU A 57 18.23 -2.80 -4.78
CA LEU A 57 17.66 -1.54 -4.31
C LEU A 57 16.34 -1.22 -5.03
N PHE A 58 16.31 -1.37 -6.36
CA PHE A 58 15.08 -1.20 -7.14
C PHE A 58 13.99 -2.18 -6.71
N VAL A 59 14.30 -3.46 -6.56
CA VAL A 59 13.34 -4.48 -6.08
C VAL A 59 12.76 -4.05 -4.73
N THR A 60 13.62 -3.62 -3.80
CA THR A 60 13.19 -3.24 -2.44
C THR A 60 12.27 -2.00 -2.46
N ILE A 61 12.63 -0.96 -3.20
CA ILE A 61 11.88 0.30 -3.22
C ILE A 61 10.56 0.16 -3.99
N PHE A 62 10.56 -0.51 -5.13
CA PHE A 62 9.40 -0.52 -6.03
C PHE A 62 8.41 -1.66 -5.79
N SER A 63 8.78 -2.70 -5.04
CA SER A 63 7.85 -3.83 -4.76
C SER A 63 6.57 -3.37 -4.07
N GLY A 64 6.66 -2.50 -3.07
CA GLY A 64 5.49 -1.95 -2.37
C GLY A 64 4.57 -1.16 -3.30
N PRO A 65 5.03 -0.07 -3.93
CA PRO A 65 4.23 0.73 -4.86
C PRO A 65 3.62 -0.08 -6.00
N ILE A 66 4.35 -1.02 -6.59
CA ILE A 66 3.84 -1.89 -7.65
C ILE A 66 2.75 -2.81 -7.11
N PHE A 67 2.97 -3.46 -5.96
CA PHE A 67 2.00 -4.34 -5.32
C PHE A 67 0.68 -3.62 -5.04
N TYR A 68 0.73 -2.48 -4.35
CA TYR A 68 -0.48 -1.72 -4.02
C TYR A 68 -1.19 -1.18 -5.25
N SER A 69 -0.45 -0.57 -6.20
CA SER A 69 -1.04 -0.02 -7.41
C SER A 69 -1.71 -1.10 -8.26
N TYR A 70 -1.06 -2.24 -8.40
CA TYR A 70 -1.62 -3.38 -9.14
C TYR A 70 -2.95 -3.84 -8.54
N PHE A 71 -2.96 -4.14 -7.23
CA PHE A 71 -4.17 -4.65 -6.59
C PHE A 71 -5.30 -3.61 -6.55
N TRP A 72 -5.01 -2.35 -6.30
CA TRP A 72 -6.03 -1.31 -6.30
C TRP A 72 -6.66 -1.08 -7.67
N LEU A 73 -5.89 -1.21 -8.75
CA LEU A 73 -6.40 -1.03 -10.12
C LEU A 73 -7.13 -2.27 -10.64
N VAL A 74 -6.60 -3.47 -10.39
CA VAL A 74 -7.12 -4.72 -10.94
C VAL A 74 -8.23 -5.31 -10.08
N ASN A 75 -8.12 -5.16 -8.76
CA ASN A 75 -9.01 -5.81 -7.79
C ASN A 75 -9.98 -4.82 -7.11
N ASP A 76 -10.48 -3.86 -7.88
CA ASP A 76 -11.53 -2.92 -7.48
C ASP A 76 -11.23 -2.19 -6.14
N GLY A 77 -9.98 -1.81 -5.93
CA GLY A 77 -9.54 -1.05 -4.77
C GLY A 77 -9.22 -1.89 -3.52
N GLN A 78 -9.00 -3.19 -3.67
CA GLN A 78 -8.67 -4.08 -2.55
C GLN A 78 -7.32 -4.77 -2.74
N THR A 79 -6.46 -4.71 -1.72
CA THR A 79 -5.30 -5.60 -1.60
C THR A 79 -5.71 -6.91 -0.92
N VAL A 80 -4.80 -7.86 -0.85
CA VAL A 80 -5.05 -9.15 -0.18
C VAL A 80 -5.33 -8.95 1.32
N GLY A 81 -4.55 -8.10 1.99
CA GLY A 81 -4.80 -7.75 3.38
C GLY A 81 -6.12 -7.00 3.58
N MET A 82 -6.49 -6.11 2.66
CA MET A 82 -7.77 -5.40 2.70
C MET A 82 -8.96 -6.34 2.55
N GLN A 83 -8.85 -7.39 1.74
CA GLN A 83 -9.88 -8.43 1.62
C GLN A 83 -10.06 -9.18 2.93
N ALA A 84 -8.97 -9.58 3.59
CA ALA A 84 -9.02 -10.29 4.87
C ALA A 84 -9.74 -9.48 5.96
N TRP A 85 -9.59 -8.15 5.95
CA TRP A 85 -10.20 -7.25 6.94
C TRP A 85 -11.50 -6.59 6.47
N LYS A 86 -12.02 -6.99 5.31
CA LYS A 86 -13.25 -6.47 4.71
C LYS A 86 -13.26 -4.95 4.63
N ILE A 87 -12.21 -4.40 4.05
CA ILE A 87 -12.06 -2.96 3.76
C ILE A 87 -11.72 -2.76 2.30
N LYS A 88 -11.98 -1.56 1.78
CA LYS A 88 -11.82 -1.23 0.36
C LYS A 88 -11.42 0.23 0.20
N LEU A 89 -10.52 0.48 -0.75
CA LEU A 89 -10.21 1.83 -1.22
C LEU A 89 -11.31 2.33 -2.14
N ILE A 90 -11.87 3.48 -1.80
CA ILE A 90 -12.85 4.19 -2.60
C ILE A 90 -12.27 5.53 -3.00
N SER A 91 -12.40 5.89 -4.26
CA SER A 91 -12.01 7.18 -4.81
C SER A 91 -13.25 7.95 -5.25
N GLU A 92 -13.23 9.27 -5.08
CA GLU A 92 -14.26 10.17 -5.63
C GLU A 92 -14.18 10.21 -7.15
N GLU A 93 -12.98 10.05 -7.71
CA GLU A 93 -12.72 9.96 -9.14
C GLU A 93 -12.32 8.52 -9.52
N LYS A 94 -12.26 8.24 -10.83
CA LYS A 94 -11.76 6.93 -11.30
C LYS A 94 -10.33 6.72 -10.84
N LEU A 95 -10.06 5.58 -10.17
CA LEU A 95 -8.70 5.21 -9.75
C LEU A 95 -7.77 5.17 -10.97
N THR A 96 -6.69 5.90 -10.86
CA THR A 96 -5.62 5.96 -11.85
C THR A 96 -4.29 5.60 -11.19
N ILE A 97 -3.31 5.20 -12.00
CA ILE A 97 -1.96 4.90 -11.49
C ILE A 97 -1.34 6.10 -10.76
N ARG A 98 -1.64 7.32 -11.19
CA ARG A 98 -1.17 8.55 -10.50
C ARG A 98 -1.69 8.63 -9.06
N ILE A 99 -2.98 8.38 -8.86
CA ILE A 99 -3.62 8.40 -7.53
C ILE A 99 -2.99 7.30 -6.65
N CYS A 100 -2.79 6.11 -7.20
CA CYS A 100 -2.16 5.00 -6.48
C CYS A 100 -0.72 5.31 -6.06
N LEU A 101 0.10 5.85 -6.96
CA LEU A 101 1.50 6.22 -6.67
C LEU A 101 1.59 7.38 -5.67
N LEU A 102 0.77 8.41 -5.80
CA LEU A 102 0.70 9.51 -4.83
C LEU A 102 0.30 8.99 -3.44
N ARG A 103 -0.67 8.09 -3.39
CA ARG A 103 -1.08 7.44 -2.16
C ARG A 103 0.06 6.67 -1.50
N CYS A 104 0.80 5.88 -2.27
CA CYS A 104 1.98 5.16 -1.78
C CYS A 104 3.04 6.12 -1.26
N ALA A 105 3.32 7.21 -1.99
CA ALA A 105 4.28 8.23 -1.57
C ALA A 105 3.88 8.89 -0.25
N PHE A 106 2.64 9.37 -0.12
CA PHE A 106 2.13 9.97 1.12
C PHE A 106 2.09 8.99 2.28
N SER A 107 1.74 7.71 2.02
CA SER A 107 1.73 6.67 3.04
C SER A 107 3.13 6.36 3.54
N THR A 108 4.11 6.27 2.65
CA THR A 108 5.53 6.05 2.98
C THR A 108 6.06 7.23 3.80
N PHE A 109 5.76 8.46 3.35
CA PHE A 109 6.15 9.67 4.07
C PHE A 109 5.54 9.71 5.48
N SER A 110 4.27 9.37 5.60
CA SER A 110 3.57 9.28 6.90
C SER A 110 4.19 8.24 7.83
N PHE A 111 4.64 7.12 7.28
CA PHE A 111 5.31 6.08 8.05
C PHE A 111 6.69 6.54 8.54
N LEU A 112 7.48 7.22 7.70
CA LEU A 112 8.78 7.80 8.07
C LEU A 112 8.67 8.83 9.20
N PHE A 113 7.59 9.58 9.25
CA PHE A 113 7.28 10.50 10.36
C PHE A 113 6.53 9.81 11.52
N PHE A 114 6.99 8.63 11.93
CA PHE A 114 6.43 7.85 13.07
C PHE A 114 4.94 7.52 12.95
N GLY A 115 4.43 7.40 11.73
CA GLY A 115 3.01 7.08 11.52
C GLY A 115 2.05 8.23 11.81
N LEU A 116 2.51 9.47 11.96
CA LEU A 116 1.67 10.63 12.26
C LEU A 116 0.52 10.81 11.26
N GLY A 117 0.76 10.51 9.98
CA GLY A 117 -0.27 10.57 8.96
C GLY A 117 -1.39 9.54 9.16
N TYR A 118 -1.10 8.39 9.76
CA TYR A 118 -2.10 7.38 10.14
C TYR A 118 -2.75 7.72 11.47
N LEU A 119 -2.00 8.26 12.42
CA LEU A 119 -2.53 8.72 13.72
C LEU A 119 -3.54 9.85 13.54
N TYR A 120 -3.45 10.62 12.47
CA TYR A 120 -4.41 11.67 12.13
C TYR A 120 -5.85 11.15 12.02
N ILE A 121 -6.05 9.85 11.75
CA ILE A 121 -7.38 9.20 11.74
C ILE A 121 -8.13 9.38 13.07
N PHE A 122 -7.41 9.42 14.20
CA PHE A 122 -8.02 9.60 15.53
C PHE A 122 -8.49 11.03 15.79
N PHE A 123 -7.88 12.01 15.12
CA PHE A 123 -8.20 13.43 15.27
C PHE A 123 -9.19 13.92 14.20
N ASN A 124 -9.49 13.09 13.20
CA ASN A 124 -10.39 13.42 12.11
C ASN A 124 -11.74 12.72 12.29
N GLU A 125 -12.82 13.50 12.40
CA GLU A 125 -14.18 12.98 12.51
C GLU A 125 -14.57 12.02 11.37
N GLU A 126 -14.05 12.28 10.17
CA GLU A 126 -14.28 11.43 8.99
C GLU A 126 -13.40 10.17 8.96
N LYS A 127 -12.52 9.95 9.95
CA LYS A 127 -11.59 8.82 10.01
C LYS A 127 -10.74 8.65 8.73
N LYS A 128 -10.34 9.77 8.13
CA LYS A 128 -9.44 9.80 6.96
C LYS A 128 -8.00 10.01 7.38
N SER A 129 -7.06 9.32 6.73
CA SER A 129 -5.62 9.57 6.89
C SER A 129 -5.17 10.76 6.02
N LEU A 130 -3.95 11.26 6.24
CA LEU A 130 -3.38 12.32 5.40
C LEU A 130 -3.29 11.90 3.93
N ALA A 131 -2.92 10.63 3.66
CA ALA A 131 -2.92 10.09 2.30
C ALA A 131 -4.32 10.08 1.67
N ASP A 132 -5.36 9.78 2.45
CA ASP A 132 -6.75 9.82 1.99
C ASP A 132 -7.16 11.23 1.59
N LEU A 133 -6.82 12.24 2.39
CA LEU A 133 -7.12 13.64 2.11
C LEU A 133 -6.37 14.16 0.88
N ALA A 134 -5.08 13.86 0.77
CA ALA A 134 -4.22 14.33 -0.32
C ALA A 134 -4.64 13.76 -1.69
N THR A 135 -5.21 12.56 -1.72
CA THR A 135 -5.60 11.85 -2.95
C THR A 135 -7.10 11.80 -3.20
N LYS A 136 -7.91 12.48 -2.39
CA LYS A 136 -9.40 12.45 -2.45
C LYS A 136 -9.94 11.02 -2.48
N THR A 137 -9.37 10.18 -1.65
CA THR A 137 -9.75 8.78 -1.50
C THR A 137 -10.13 8.49 -0.06
N ARG A 138 -10.69 7.33 0.19
CA ARG A 138 -10.98 6.85 1.54
C ARG A 138 -10.96 5.33 1.61
N ILE A 139 -10.72 4.78 2.78
CA ILE A 139 -10.85 3.34 3.00
C ILE A 139 -12.13 3.10 3.79
N ALA A 140 -13.07 2.40 3.18
CA ALA A 140 -14.36 2.09 3.75
C ALA A 140 -14.46 0.62 4.16
N LYS A 141 -15.37 0.32 5.10
CA LYS A 141 -15.75 -1.04 5.46
C LYS A 141 -16.66 -1.62 4.39
N ILE A 142 -16.52 -2.91 4.11
CA ILE A 142 -17.43 -3.71 3.31
C ILE A 142 -18.24 -4.59 4.26
N ASN A 143 -19.54 -4.56 4.10
CA ASN A 143 -20.44 -5.46 4.83
C ASN A 143 -20.45 -6.84 4.21
#